data_d65d288913e5a0265368b0062e35b536
#
_entry.id   d65d288913e5a0265368b0062e35b536
#
_cell.length_a   1.000
_cell.length_b   1.000
_cell.length_c   1.000
_cell.angle_alpha   90.00
_cell.angle_beta   90.00
_cell.angle_gamma   90.00
#
_symmetry.space_group_name_H-M   'P 1'
#
loop_
_entity.id
_entity.type
_entity.pdbx_description
1 polymer ?
#
loop_
_entity_poly.entity_id
_entity_poly.type
_entity_poly.pdbx_seq_one_letter_code
_entity_poly.pdbx_strand_id
1 'polypeptide(L)'
;MPILENDFHVIAPDFIGFGQSAAPDHTKFQYTFENLTNYVEDFLKALSIDKFYLYVFDYGAPIGFELAVRHPESILGIVSQNGNIYQEGLGSKWKSRKVYWNHPTAELRESYKSAFAPETIIGQYTGGEKAGSVSPDGYTLDIHYTESPDYAERQSDLIFDYQNNVKKYPRFQKYVRDYQPESIAAWGKNDPSFVYQGAEAFQKDDKNAEIHLLDGGHFVLESHWREIGQLILNKWA
;
A
#
# COMPACT_ATOMS: atom_id res chain seq x y z
N MET A 1 4.91 4.61 14.40
CA MET A 1 4.09 5.59 15.17
C MET A 1 4.87 6.25 16.30
N PRO A 2 5.54 5.54 17.25
CA PRO A 2 6.20 6.22 18.38
C PRO A 2 7.25 7.28 18.01
N ILE A 3 7.94 7.15 16.89
CA ILE A 3 8.94 8.14 16.45
C ILE A 3 8.31 9.45 15.93
N LEU A 4 7.03 9.44 15.55
CA LEU A 4 6.35 10.59 14.94
C LEU A 4 5.37 11.29 15.90
N GLU A 5 5.00 10.65 17.02
CA GLU A 5 3.90 11.11 17.89
C GLU A 5 4.12 12.45 18.59
N ASN A 6 5.37 12.91 18.68
CA ASN A 6 5.66 14.22 19.28
C ASN A 6 5.39 15.40 18.31
N ASP A 7 5.43 15.14 17.00
CA ASP A 7 5.34 16.16 15.97
C ASP A 7 4.07 16.04 15.12
N PHE A 8 3.46 14.84 15.10
CA PHE A 8 2.29 14.52 14.28
C PHE A 8 1.20 13.82 15.07
N HIS A 9 -0.06 14.17 14.80
CA HIS A 9 -1.19 13.31 15.14
C HIS A 9 -1.25 12.14 14.14
N VAL A 10 -0.79 10.96 14.55
CA VAL A 10 -0.60 9.80 13.67
C VAL A 10 -1.83 8.88 13.74
N ILE A 11 -2.43 8.59 12.58
CA ILE A 11 -3.60 7.73 12.44
C ILE A 11 -3.28 6.60 11.46
N ALA A 12 -3.50 5.36 11.86
CA ALA A 12 -3.32 4.16 11.04
C ALA A 12 -4.59 3.29 11.12
N PRO A 13 -5.57 3.51 10.26
CA PRO A 13 -6.80 2.73 10.26
C PRO A 13 -6.61 1.37 9.60
N ASP A 14 -7.23 0.34 10.16
CA ASP A 14 -7.46 -0.90 9.42
C ASP A 14 -8.57 -0.65 8.38
N PHE A 15 -8.35 -1.00 7.13
CA PHE A 15 -9.40 -0.90 6.11
C PHE A 15 -10.53 -1.90 6.38
N ILE A 16 -11.73 -1.62 5.85
CA ILE A 16 -12.84 -2.57 5.91
C ILE A 16 -12.40 -3.91 5.32
N GLY A 17 -12.59 -4.99 6.08
CA GLY A 17 -12.13 -6.34 5.73
C GLY A 17 -10.73 -6.70 6.19
N PHE A 18 -10.02 -5.79 6.88
CA PHE A 18 -8.68 -5.98 7.42
C PHE A 18 -8.64 -5.80 8.93
N GLY A 19 -7.66 -6.42 9.57
CA GLY A 19 -7.36 -6.25 10.99
C GLY A 19 -8.57 -6.35 11.90
N GLN A 20 -8.78 -5.32 12.72
CA GLN A 20 -9.88 -5.24 13.69
C GLN A 20 -11.11 -4.49 13.15
N SER A 21 -11.05 -3.98 11.92
CA SER A 21 -12.20 -3.34 11.29
C SER A 21 -13.28 -4.33 10.91
N ALA A 22 -14.51 -3.85 10.71
CA ALA A 22 -15.61 -4.67 10.25
C ALA A 22 -15.25 -5.43 8.97
N ALA A 23 -15.61 -6.70 8.91
CA ALA A 23 -15.34 -7.58 7.78
C ALA A 23 -16.66 -8.16 7.24
N PRO A 24 -17.49 -7.37 6.54
CA PRO A 24 -18.74 -7.84 5.99
C PRO A 24 -18.53 -8.95 4.96
N ASP A 25 -19.54 -9.81 4.85
CA ASP A 25 -19.60 -10.90 3.87
C ASP A 25 -19.35 -10.37 2.45
N HIS A 26 -18.38 -10.97 1.74
CA HIS A 26 -17.96 -10.52 0.40
C HIS A 26 -19.09 -10.62 -0.65
N THR A 27 -20.12 -11.42 -0.40
CA THR A 27 -21.31 -11.49 -1.29
C THR A 27 -22.26 -10.31 -1.12
N LYS A 28 -22.12 -9.55 -0.03
CA LYS A 28 -22.97 -8.40 0.33
C LYS A 28 -22.23 -7.07 0.30
N PHE A 29 -20.90 -7.10 0.35
CA PHE A 29 -20.05 -5.93 0.34
C PHE A 29 -19.08 -6.02 -0.84
N GLN A 30 -18.98 -4.96 -1.62
CA GLN A 30 -18.06 -4.90 -2.74
C GLN A 30 -16.65 -4.54 -2.26
N TYR A 31 -15.79 -5.52 -2.17
CA TYR A 31 -14.35 -5.32 -1.89
C TYR A 31 -13.65 -4.82 -3.13
N THR A 32 -13.70 -3.52 -3.35
CA THR A 32 -12.99 -2.79 -4.41
C THR A 32 -12.19 -1.64 -3.79
N PHE A 33 -11.09 -1.26 -4.41
CA PHE A 33 -10.29 -0.11 -3.95
C PHE A 33 -11.07 1.20 -3.97
N GLU A 34 -11.98 1.37 -4.92
CA GLU A 34 -12.89 2.50 -4.97
C GLU A 34 -13.76 2.58 -3.72
N ASN A 35 -14.36 1.45 -3.34
CA ASN A 35 -15.23 1.39 -2.17
C ASN A 35 -14.44 1.56 -0.87
N LEU A 36 -13.26 0.95 -0.73
CA LEU A 36 -12.37 1.18 0.41
C LEU A 36 -11.97 2.65 0.53
N THR A 37 -11.69 3.31 -0.59
CA THR A 37 -11.41 4.76 -0.60
C THR A 37 -12.59 5.58 -0.06
N ASN A 38 -13.82 5.24 -0.45
CA ASN A 38 -15.02 5.93 0.05
C ASN A 38 -15.13 5.83 1.57
N TYR A 39 -14.86 4.63 2.14
CA TYR A 39 -14.88 4.46 3.60
C TYR A 39 -13.76 5.23 4.31
N VAL A 40 -12.56 5.31 3.73
CA VAL A 40 -11.47 6.12 4.30
C VAL A 40 -11.81 7.61 4.20
N GLU A 41 -12.43 8.05 3.11
CA GLU A 41 -12.90 9.43 2.94
C GLU A 41 -13.96 9.80 3.99
N ASP A 42 -14.93 8.93 4.23
CA ASP A 42 -15.97 9.13 5.26
C ASP A 42 -15.37 9.08 6.68
N PHE A 43 -14.37 8.24 6.92
CA PHE A 43 -13.63 8.20 8.18
C PHE A 43 -12.90 9.53 8.45
N LEU A 44 -12.21 10.08 7.47
CA LEU A 44 -11.55 11.39 7.61
C LEU A 44 -12.55 12.51 7.89
N LYS A 45 -13.70 12.52 7.20
CA LYS A 45 -14.80 13.45 7.46
C LYS A 45 -15.36 13.32 8.88
N ALA A 46 -15.57 12.09 9.36
CA ALA A 46 -16.08 11.83 10.70
C ALA A 46 -15.11 12.32 11.79
N LEU A 47 -13.81 12.32 11.53
CA LEU A 47 -12.80 12.85 12.42
C LEU A 47 -12.52 14.35 12.22
N SER A 48 -13.19 15.00 11.26
CA SER A 48 -12.95 16.41 10.89
C SER A 48 -11.50 16.68 10.49
N ILE A 49 -10.92 15.76 9.72
CA ILE A 49 -9.55 15.88 9.22
C ILE A 49 -9.59 16.45 7.81
N ASP A 50 -9.22 17.72 7.66
CA ASP A 50 -9.29 18.44 6.39
C ASP A 50 -7.95 18.45 5.64
N LYS A 51 -6.83 18.41 6.37
CA LYS A 51 -5.48 18.41 5.80
C LYS A 51 -4.61 17.37 6.48
N PHE A 52 -3.83 16.64 5.71
CA PHE A 52 -3.00 15.54 6.21
C PHE A 52 -1.84 15.20 5.29
N TYR A 53 -0.82 14.56 5.86
CA TYR A 53 0.20 13.83 5.13
C TYR A 53 -0.29 12.41 4.88
N LEU A 54 0.00 11.87 3.70
CA LEU A 54 -0.27 10.47 3.37
C LEU A 54 0.98 9.62 3.56
N TYR A 55 0.85 8.54 4.31
CA TYR A 55 1.80 7.43 4.26
C TYR A 55 1.11 6.25 3.58
N VAL A 56 1.60 5.88 2.40
CA VAL A 56 0.99 4.81 1.61
C VAL A 56 1.95 3.64 1.41
N PHE A 57 1.41 2.43 1.54
CA PHE A 57 2.10 1.18 1.35
C PHE A 57 1.19 0.19 0.63
N ASP A 58 1.70 -0.59 -0.32
CA ASP A 58 0.97 -1.64 -1.07
C ASP A 58 -0.45 -1.20 -1.48
N TYR A 59 -1.48 -1.84 -0.93
CA TYR A 59 -2.91 -1.52 -1.16
C TYR A 59 -3.28 -0.11 -0.67
N GLY A 60 -2.53 0.44 0.25
CA GLY A 60 -2.72 1.83 0.67
C GLY A 60 -2.37 2.85 -0.43
N ALA A 61 -1.50 2.49 -1.40
CA ALA A 61 -1.14 3.41 -2.48
C ALA A 61 -2.34 3.78 -3.38
N PRO A 62 -3.09 2.84 -3.99
CA PRO A 62 -4.25 3.20 -4.80
C PRO A 62 -5.32 3.95 -4.01
N ILE A 63 -5.50 3.65 -2.72
CA ILE A 63 -6.46 4.35 -1.85
C ILE A 63 -5.97 5.78 -1.58
N GLY A 64 -4.73 5.96 -1.15
CA GLY A 64 -4.18 7.29 -0.85
C GLY A 64 -4.06 8.18 -2.08
N PHE A 65 -3.63 7.66 -3.22
CA PHE A 65 -3.57 8.43 -4.45
C PHE A 65 -4.96 8.76 -5.02
N GLU A 66 -5.96 7.90 -4.82
CA GLU A 66 -7.34 8.23 -5.18
C GLU A 66 -7.88 9.37 -4.30
N LEU A 67 -7.60 9.36 -2.98
CA LEU A 67 -7.90 10.49 -2.09
C LEU A 67 -7.20 11.77 -2.54
N ALA A 68 -5.92 11.69 -2.89
CA ALA A 68 -5.15 12.83 -3.36
C ALA A 68 -5.72 13.43 -4.67
N VAL A 69 -6.20 12.60 -5.57
CA VAL A 69 -6.86 13.06 -6.80
C VAL A 69 -8.21 13.71 -6.53
N ARG A 70 -8.97 13.20 -5.54
CA ARG A 70 -10.28 13.75 -5.16
C ARG A 70 -10.17 15.05 -4.37
N HIS A 71 -9.16 15.16 -3.51
CA HIS A 71 -8.96 16.26 -2.56
C HIS A 71 -7.51 16.78 -2.60
N PRO A 72 -7.04 17.31 -3.73
CA PRO A 72 -5.64 17.66 -3.89
C PRO A 72 -5.14 18.72 -2.90
N GLU A 73 -6.01 19.66 -2.50
CA GLU A 73 -5.69 20.70 -1.49
C GLU A 73 -5.64 20.19 -0.06
N SER A 74 -6.10 18.97 0.20
CA SER A 74 -6.02 18.34 1.53
C SER A 74 -4.66 17.68 1.79
N ILE A 75 -3.89 17.41 0.74
CA ILE A 75 -2.62 16.68 0.83
C ILE A 75 -1.48 17.65 1.09
N LEU A 76 -0.85 17.51 2.25
CA LEU A 76 0.32 18.30 2.66
C LEU A 76 1.64 17.71 2.13
N GLY A 77 1.71 16.38 1.98
CA GLY A 77 2.84 15.65 1.46
C GLY A 77 2.57 14.15 1.42
N ILE A 78 3.42 13.39 0.73
CA ILE A 78 3.23 11.95 0.50
C ILE A 78 4.50 11.18 0.81
N VAL A 79 4.39 10.17 1.67
CA VAL A 79 5.39 9.10 1.79
C VAL A 79 4.85 7.87 1.07
N SER A 80 5.55 7.43 0.04
CA SER A 80 5.24 6.18 -0.66
C SER A 80 6.29 5.12 -0.32
N GLN A 81 5.92 4.20 0.57
CA GLN A 81 6.76 3.05 0.92
C GLN A 81 6.28 1.85 0.10
N ASN A 82 7.06 1.45 -0.90
CA ASN A 82 6.67 0.37 -1.83
C ASN A 82 5.23 0.51 -2.36
N GLY A 83 4.76 1.76 -2.43
CA GLY A 83 3.41 2.16 -2.86
C GLY A 83 3.42 2.60 -4.32
N ASN A 84 3.12 1.68 -5.24
CA ASN A 84 3.39 1.85 -6.67
C ASN A 84 2.23 2.48 -7.45
N ILE A 85 2.55 3.45 -8.31
CA ILE A 85 1.63 4.06 -9.28
C ILE A 85 2.21 4.12 -10.71
N TYR A 86 3.24 3.30 -10.99
CA TYR A 86 3.94 3.25 -12.27
C TYR A 86 4.00 1.84 -12.83
N GLN A 87 3.90 1.70 -14.15
CA GLN A 87 4.03 0.39 -14.81
C GLN A 87 5.43 -0.22 -14.57
N GLU A 88 6.45 0.62 -14.48
CA GLU A 88 7.84 0.25 -14.24
C GLU A 88 8.05 -0.43 -12.88
N GLY A 89 7.20 -0.11 -11.90
CA GLY A 89 7.25 -0.71 -10.58
C GLY A 89 6.59 -2.08 -10.47
N LEU A 90 5.90 -2.55 -11.52
CA LEU A 90 5.25 -3.86 -11.50
C LEU A 90 6.25 -4.98 -11.78
N GLY A 91 6.67 -5.70 -10.74
CA GLY A 91 7.61 -6.82 -10.85
C GLY A 91 7.04 -8.04 -11.58
N SER A 92 7.85 -9.09 -11.68
CA SER A 92 7.51 -10.30 -12.45
C SER A 92 6.25 -11.03 -11.94
N LYS A 93 5.95 -10.95 -10.66
CA LYS A 93 4.74 -11.55 -10.05
C LYS A 93 3.43 -11.03 -10.67
N TRP A 94 3.44 -9.82 -11.24
CA TRP A 94 2.26 -9.24 -11.88
C TRP A 94 1.90 -9.89 -13.21
N LYS A 95 2.80 -10.66 -13.84
CA LYS A 95 2.50 -11.35 -15.10
C LYS A 95 1.35 -12.35 -14.94
N SER A 96 1.38 -13.17 -13.88
CA SER A 96 0.30 -14.13 -13.61
C SER A 96 -1.02 -13.43 -13.25
N ARG A 97 -0.98 -12.34 -12.48
CA ARG A 97 -2.16 -11.53 -12.16
C ARG A 97 -2.82 -10.97 -13.43
N LYS A 98 -2.02 -10.46 -14.38
CA LYS A 98 -2.55 -9.98 -15.68
C LYS A 98 -3.22 -11.11 -16.48
N VAL A 99 -2.73 -12.35 -16.41
CA VAL A 99 -3.40 -13.51 -17.03
C VAL A 99 -4.77 -13.72 -16.39
N TYR A 100 -4.85 -13.72 -15.06
CA TYR A 100 -6.12 -13.86 -14.33
C TYR A 100 -7.10 -12.73 -14.67
N TRP A 101 -6.67 -11.50 -14.73
CA TRP A 101 -7.54 -10.36 -15.07
C TRP A 101 -8.12 -10.44 -16.46
N ASN A 102 -7.36 -10.96 -17.43
CA ASN A 102 -7.81 -11.10 -18.81
C ASN A 102 -8.70 -12.34 -19.04
N HIS A 103 -8.50 -13.39 -18.23
CA HIS A 103 -9.21 -14.66 -18.33
C HIS A 103 -9.61 -15.16 -16.94
N PRO A 104 -10.58 -14.50 -16.26
CA PRO A 104 -10.97 -14.89 -14.91
C PRO A 104 -11.70 -16.23 -14.93
N THR A 105 -11.10 -17.24 -14.29
CA THR A 105 -11.72 -18.55 -14.05
C THR A 105 -11.77 -18.85 -12.56
N ALA A 106 -12.66 -19.76 -12.16
CA ALA A 106 -12.77 -20.20 -10.77
C ALA A 106 -11.45 -20.84 -10.29
N GLU A 107 -10.77 -21.60 -11.15
CA GLU A 107 -9.49 -22.24 -10.82
C GLU A 107 -8.39 -21.20 -10.56
N LEU A 108 -8.32 -20.14 -11.38
CA LEU A 108 -7.35 -19.07 -11.16
C LEU A 108 -7.67 -18.30 -9.89
N ARG A 109 -8.95 -17.99 -9.62
CA ARG A 109 -9.35 -17.37 -8.35
C ARG A 109 -8.91 -18.22 -7.16
N GLU A 110 -9.18 -19.51 -7.19
CA GLU A 110 -8.81 -20.44 -6.12
C GLU A 110 -7.29 -20.51 -5.93
N SER A 111 -6.52 -20.49 -7.00
CA SER A 111 -5.05 -20.54 -6.94
C SER A 111 -4.43 -19.36 -6.18
N TYR A 112 -5.08 -18.20 -6.17
CA TYR A 112 -4.60 -17.01 -5.44
C TYR A 112 -4.80 -17.08 -3.92
N LYS A 113 -5.65 -17.97 -3.42
CA LYS A 113 -5.83 -18.15 -1.97
C LYS A 113 -4.56 -18.61 -1.27
N SER A 114 -3.65 -19.28 -1.98
CA SER A 114 -2.33 -19.63 -1.46
C SER A 114 -1.45 -18.42 -1.10
N ALA A 115 -1.77 -17.23 -1.65
CA ALA A 115 -1.08 -15.98 -1.29
C ALA A 115 -1.31 -15.57 0.17
N PHE A 116 -2.34 -16.12 0.82
CA PHE A 116 -2.71 -15.83 2.20
C PHE A 116 -2.36 -16.95 3.17
N ALA A 117 -1.64 -17.98 2.70
CA ALA A 117 -1.09 -19.02 3.57
C ALA A 117 0.01 -18.44 4.48
N PRO A 118 0.12 -18.91 5.74
CA PRO A 118 1.09 -18.39 6.70
C PRO A 118 2.53 -18.29 6.16
N GLU A 119 2.98 -19.31 5.44
CA GLU A 119 4.32 -19.34 4.85
C GLU A 119 4.53 -18.24 3.80
N THR A 120 3.49 -17.95 3.02
CA THR A 120 3.53 -16.88 2.02
C THR A 120 3.58 -15.50 2.70
N ILE A 121 2.83 -15.30 3.78
CA ILE A 121 2.86 -14.07 4.55
C ILE A 121 4.23 -13.86 5.19
N ILE A 122 4.78 -14.87 5.88
CA ILE A 122 6.14 -14.82 6.42
C ILE A 122 7.13 -14.46 5.30
N GLY A 123 7.00 -15.11 4.13
CA GLY A 123 7.84 -14.83 2.97
C GLY A 123 7.71 -13.41 2.42
N GLN A 124 6.55 -12.77 2.55
CA GLN A 124 6.37 -11.36 2.16
C GLN A 124 7.10 -10.42 3.12
N TYR A 125 7.03 -10.68 4.42
CA TYR A 125 7.71 -9.89 5.45
C TYR A 125 9.23 -10.05 5.41
N THR A 126 9.72 -11.28 5.24
CA THR A 126 11.15 -11.59 5.35
C THR A 126 11.89 -11.58 4.01
N GLY A 127 11.14 -11.65 2.89
CA GLY A 127 11.71 -11.68 1.55
C GLY A 127 12.42 -10.38 1.20
N GLY A 128 13.71 -10.47 0.85
CA GLY A 128 14.55 -9.30 0.54
C GLY A 128 15.15 -8.62 1.77
N GLU A 129 14.83 -9.09 2.97
CA GLU A 129 15.34 -8.58 4.23
C GLU A 129 16.59 -9.33 4.69
N LYS A 130 17.40 -8.69 5.52
CA LYS A 130 18.49 -9.38 6.22
C LYS A 130 17.92 -10.39 7.21
N ALA A 131 18.49 -11.59 7.26
CA ALA A 131 18.03 -12.62 8.20
C ALA A 131 18.00 -12.10 9.63
N GLY A 132 16.84 -12.23 10.29
CA GLY A 132 16.60 -11.80 11.67
C GLY A 132 16.36 -10.30 11.87
N SER A 133 16.26 -9.49 10.81
CA SER A 133 15.94 -8.06 10.93
C SER A 133 14.45 -7.77 11.14
N VAL A 134 13.58 -8.70 10.77
CA VAL A 134 12.13 -8.61 10.95
C VAL A 134 11.71 -9.43 12.17
N SER A 135 11.00 -8.81 13.10
CA SER A 135 10.45 -9.52 14.26
C SER A 135 9.27 -10.41 13.84
N PRO A 136 9.16 -11.64 14.37
CA PRO A 136 7.96 -12.46 14.20
C PRO A 136 6.67 -11.76 14.66
N ASP A 137 6.73 -10.83 15.59
CA ASP A 137 5.58 -10.06 16.06
C ASP A 137 4.89 -9.30 14.93
N GLY A 138 5.64 -8.83 13.92
CA GLY A 138 5.11 -8.09 12.78
C GLY A 138 4.12 -8.91 11.95
N TYR A 139 4.41 -10.19 11.70
CA TYR A 139 3.57 -11.04 10.84
C TYR A 139 2.64 -12.01 11.60
N THR A 140 2.87 -12.24 12.90
CA THR A 140 2.06 -13.19 13.68
C THR A 140 0.61 -12.72 13.76
N LEU A 141 0.38 -11.43 13.96
CA LEU A 141 -0.96 -10.85 14.02
C LEU A 141 -1.65 -10.93 12.66
N ASP A 142 -0.93 -10.64 11.59
CA ASP A 142 -1.48 -10.75 10.23
C ASP A 142 -1.87 -12.17 9.87
N ILE A 143 -1.03 -13.17 10.23
CA ILE A 143 -1.37 -14.59 10.06
C ILE A 143 -2.67 -14.92 10.81
N HIS A 144 -2.82 -14.46 12.05
CA HIS A 144 -4.05 -14.68 12.82
C HIS A 144 -5.28 -14.10 12.10
N TYR A 145 -5.17 -12.90 11.51
CA TYR A 145 -6.30 -12.31 10.77
C TYR A 145 -6.65 -13.06 9.49
N THR A 146 -5.69 -13.75 8.85
CA THR A 146 -5.99 -14.57 7.67
C THR A 146 -6.86 -15.78 7.97
N GLU A 147 -6.94 -16.22 9.24
CA GLU A 147 -7.79 -17.32 9.70
C GLU A 147 -9.27 -16.90 9.81
N SER A 148 -9.58 -15.61 9.67
CA SER A 148 -10.96 -15.13 9.77
C SER A 148 -11.82 -15.66 8.61
N PRO A 149 -13.11 -15.98 8.86
CA PRO A 149 -14.01 -16.44 7.82
C PRO A 149 -13.99 -15.50 6.60
N ASP A 150 -14.06 -16.07 5.40
CA ASP A 150 -14.08 -15.35 4.12
C ASP A 150 -12.89 -14.40 3.84
N TYR A 151 -11.83 -14.44 4.66
CA TYR A 151 -10.65 -13.59 4.41
C TYR A 151 -10.11 -13.79 3.00
N ALA A 152 -9.87 -15.02 2.62
CA ALA A 152 -9.32 -15.35 1.31
C ALA A 152 -10.26 -14.93 0.15
N GLU A 153 -11.57 -14.97 0.35
CA GLU A 153 -12.55 -14.50 -0.64
C GLU A 153 -12.49 -12.97 -0.81
N ARG A 154 -12.48 -12.22 0.30
CA ARG A 154 -12.34 -10.76 0.29
C ARG A 154 -11.06 -10.31 -0.39
N GLN A 155 -9.96 -10.98 -0.08
CA GLN A 155 -8.66 -10.68 -0.67
C GLN A 155 -8.61 -11.07 -2.16
N SER A 156 -9.28 -12.15 -2.56
CA SER A 156 -9.39 -12.54 -3.96
C SER A 156 -10.18 -11.50 -4.78
N ASP A 157 -11.20 -10.88 -4.19
CA ASP A 157 -11.92 -9.77 -4.81
C ASP A 157 -10.99 -8.57 -5.03
N LEU A 158 -10.18 -8.20 -4.02
CA LEU A 158 -9.22 -7.09 -4.12
C LEU A 158 -8.09 -7.39 -5.12
N ILE A 159 -7.56 -8.62 -5.16
CA ILE A 159 -6.58 -9.02 -6.17
C ILE A 159 -7.16 -8.87 -7.58
N PHE A 160 -8.41 -9.25 -7.77
CA PHE A 160 -9.07 -9.08 -9.06
C PHE A 160 -9.33 -7.61 -9.38
N ASP A 161 -9.80 -6.83 -8.41
CA ASP A 161 -10.07 -5.40 -8.60
C ASP A 161 -8.80 -4.56 -8.82
N TYR A 162 -7.62 -5.05 -8.41
CA TYR A 162 -6.36 -4.31 -8.57
C TYR A 162 -6.06 -3.92 -10.03
N GLN A 163 -6.60 -4.64 -11.01
CA GLN A 163 -6.52 -4.23 -12.42
C GLN A 163 -7.04 -2.81 -12.66
N ASN A 164 -8.04 -2.37 -11.89
CA ASN A 164 -8.62 -1.03 -11.99
C ASN A 164 -7.67 0.02 -11.44
N ASN A 165 -6.86 -0.31 -10.42
CA ASN A 165 -5.79 0.57 -9.94
C ASN A 165 -4.74 0.81 -11.02
N VAL A 166 -4.31 -0.26 -11.70
CA VAL A 166 -3.34 -0.16 -12.81
C VAL A 166 -3.90 0.70 -13.95
N LYS A 167 -5.19 0.63 -14.24
CA LYS A 167 -5.86 1.51 -15.22
C LYS A 167 -5.89 2.98 -14.76
N LYS A 168 -5.90 3.23 -13.44
CA LYS A 168 -5.90 4.57 -12.84
C LYS A 168 -4.50 5.20 -12.74
N TYR A 169 -3.42 4.47 -12.94
CA TYR A 169 -2.04 4.99 -12.85
C TYR A 169 -1.83 6.30 -13.64
N PRO A 170 -2.28 6.45 -14.89
CA PRO A 170 -2.13 7.72 -15.59
C PRO A 170 -2.82 8.91 -14.90
N ARG A 171 -3.92 8.67 -14.18
CA ARG A 171 -4.63 9.69 -13.41
C ARG A 171 -3.86 10.07 -12.14
N PHE A 172 -3.27 9.10 -11.45
CA PHE A 172 -2.42 9.35 -10.29
C PHE A 172 -1.13 10.11 -10.69
N GLN A 173 -0.50 9.69 -11.77
CA GLN A 173 0.67 10.37 -12.34
C GLN A 173 0.33 11.80 -12.77
N LYS A 174 -0.86 12.03 -13.35
CA LYS A 174 -1.32 13.36 -13.68
C LYS A 174 -1.46 14.25 -12.43
N TYR A 175 -2.01 13.72 -11.35
CA TYR A 175 -2.06 14.44 -10.07
C TYR A 175 -0.65 14.84 -9.61
N VAL A 176 0.31 13.91 -9.61
CA VAL A 176 1.70 14.18 -9.23
C VAL A 176 2.31 15.29 -10.09
N ARG A 177 2.10 15.27 -11.42
CA ARG A 177 2.58 16.33 -12.33
C ARG A 177 1.95 17.69 -12.07
N ASP A 178 0.64 17.71 -11.86
CA ASP A 178 -0.11 18.97 -11.78
C ASP A 178 0.09 19.67 -10.43
N TYR A 179 0.19 18.91 -9.34
CA TYR A 179 0.22 19.44 -7.98
C TYR A 179 1.62 19.43 -7.35
N GLN A 180 2.56 18.65 -7.91
CA GLN A 180 3.95 18.56 -7.41
C GLN A 180 4.01 18.43 -5.88
N PRO A 181 3.33 17.44 -5.25
CA PRO A 181 3.30 17.30 -3.82
C PRO A 181 4.71 17.05 -3.28
N GLU A 182 5.02 17.56 -2.10
CA GLU A 182 6.25 17.14 -1.42
C GLU A 182 6.21 15.63 -1.20
N SER A 183 7.16 14.89 -1.79
CA SER A 183 7.12 13.44 -1.81
C SER A 183 8.41 12.80 -1.29
N ILE A 184 8.25 11.70 -0.55
CA ILE A 184 9.32 10.76 -0.18
C ILE A 184 8.94 9.40 -0.74
N ALA A 185 9.73 8.81 -1.62
CA ALA A 185 9.63 7.40 -1.99
C ALA A 185 10.66 6.61 -1.20
N ALA A 186 10.24 6.02 -0.07
CA ALA A 186 11.06 5.16 0.77
C ALA A 186 10.81 3.70 0.36
N TRP A 187 11.79 3.06 -0.29
CA TRP A 187 11.51 1.82 -1.00
C TRP A 187 12.50 0.71 -0.62
N GLY A 188 11.96 -0.45 -0.24
CA GLY A 188 12.75 -1.67 -0.13
C GLY A 188 13.19 -2.13 -1.53
N LYS A 189 14.48 -1.94 -1.83
CA LYS A 189 15.03 -2.18 -3.18
C LYS A 189 14.96 -3.65 -3.62
N ASN A 190 14.79 -4.58 -2.67
CA ASN A 190 14.74 -6.01 -2.90
C ASN A 190 13.29 -6.54 -3.02
N ASP A 191 12.28 -5.66 -3.07
CA ASP A 191 10.88 -6.04 -3.23
C ASP A 191 10.65 -6.71 -4.60
N PRO A 192 10.19 -7.98 -4.63
CA PRO A 192 9.91 -8.66 -5.89
C PRO A 192 8.54 -8.32 -6.49
N SER A 193 7.66 -7.68 -5.72
CA SER A 193 6.31 -7.30 -6.12
C SER A 193 6.28 -5.92 -6.74
N PHE A 194 6.70 -4.91 -5.98
CA PHE A 194 6.85 -3.53 -6.46
C PHE A 194 8.34 -3.19 -6.53
N VAL A 195 8.93 -3.45 -7.66
CA VAL A 195 10.38 -3.25 -7.87
C VAL A 195 10.77 -1.77 -7.79
N TYR A 196 11.98 -1.48 -7.36
CA TYR A 196 12.47 -0.12 -7.06
C TYR A 196 12.40 0.86 -8.24
N GLN A 197 12.30 0.36 -9.45
CA GLN A 197 12.05 1.21 -10.64
C GLN A 197 10.74 1.99 -10.52
N GLY A 198 9.78 1.51 -9.70
CA GLY A 198 8.58 2.26 -9.36
C GLY A 198 8.87 3.51 -8.55
N ALA A 199 9.83 3.45 -7.60
CA ALA A 199 10.28 4.61 -6.85
C ALA A 199 10.99 5.63 -7.76
N GLU A 200 11.93 5.17 -8.58
CA GLU A 200 12.67 6.03 -9.52
C GLU A 200 11.72 6.72 -10.52
N ALA A 201 10.63 6.05 -10.89
CA ALA A 201 9.65 6.59 -11.82
C ALA A 201 8.91 7.82 -11.29
N PHE A 202 8.83 8.04 -9.97
CA PHE A 202 8.25 9.26 -9.40
C PHE A 202 8.91 10.52 -9.94
N GLN A 203 10.23 10.52 -10.16
CA GLN A 203 10.95 11.68 -10.68
C GLN A 203 10.62 12.04 -12.13
N LYS A 204 9.86 11.22 -12.85
CA LYS A 204 9.33 11.56 -14.18
C LYS A 204 8.24 12.62 -14.08
N ASP A 205 7.46 12.57 -13.01
CA ASP A 205 6.27 13.38 -12.81
C ASP A 205 6.45 14.41 -11.68
N ASP A 206 7.26 14.10 -10.66
CA ASP A 206 7.64 14.98 -9.57
C ASP A 206 9.16 15.09 -9.48
N LYS A 207 9.69 16.23 -9.92
CA LYS A 207 11.15 16.49 -9.91
C LYS A 207 11.72 16.67 -8.51
N ASN A 208 10.86 16.97 -7.54
CA ASN A 208 11.23 17.20 -6.15
C ASN A 208 11.08 15.94 -5.28
N ALA A 209 10.62 14.82 -5.86
CA ALA A 209 10.49 13.57 -5.16
C ALA A 209 11.85 13.09 -4.63
N GLU A 210 11.93 12.86 -3.33
CA GLU A 210 13.10 12.28 -2.68
C GLU A 210 13.01 10.75 -2.78
N ILE A 211 14.02 10.12 -3.41
CA ILE A 211 14.05 8.68 -3.60
C ILE A 211 15.07 8.07 -2.64
N HIS A 212 14.60 7.22 -1.74
CA HIS A 212 15.40 6.50 -0.76
C HIS A 212 15.26 4.99 -0.96
N LEU A 213 16.28 4.36 -1.50
CA LEU A 213 16.33 2.91 -1.72
C LEU A 213 17.00 2.25 -0.53
N LEU A 214 16.20 1.56 0.27
CA LEU A 214 16.60 0.90 1.50
C LEU A 214 16.96 -0.57 1.23
N ASP A 215 17.90 -1.12 1.99
CA ASP A 215 18.35 -2.51 1.82
C ASP A 215 17.38 -3.49 2.50
N GLY A 216 16.16 -3.53 2.03
CA GLY A 216 15.06 -4.34 2.54
C GLY A 216 14.09 -4.77 1.45
N GLY A 217 13.11 -5.54 1.84
CA GLY A 217 12.07 -6.11 0.98
C GLY A 217 10.79 -5.28 0.90
N HIS A 218 9.69 -6.00 0.68
CA HIS A 218 8.36 -5.38 0.57
C HIS A 218 7.93 -4.68 1.86
N PHE A 219 8.13 -5.33 3.01
CA PHE A 219 7.80 -4.79 4.33
C PHE A 219 8.99 -4.04 4.97
N VAL A 220 9.71 -3.23 4.19
CA VAL A 220 10.92 -2.54 4.65
C VAL A 220 10.72 -1.65 5.89
N LEU A 221 9.49 -1.24 6.19
CA LEU A 221 9.16 -0.52 7.41
C LEU A 221 9.50 -1.33 8.67
N GLU A 222 9.37 -2.65 8.63
CA GLU A 222 9.65 -3.52 9.79
C GLU A 222 11.12 -3.48 10.22
N SER A 223 12.02 -3.36 9.28
CA SER A 223 13.47 -3.33 9.51
C SER A 223 14.07 -1.92 9.56
N HIS A 224 13.49 -0.95 8.83
CA HIS A 224 14.03 0.41 8.62
C HIS A 224 13.12 1.52 9.17
N TRP A 225 12.23 1.23 10.12
CA TRP A 225 11.26 2.20 10.64
C TRP A 225 11.91 3.48 11.23
N ARG A 226 13.11 3.36 11.84
CA ARG A 226 13.83 4.53 12.37
C ARG A 226 14.33 5.44 11.24
N GLU A 227 14.89 4.85 10.20
CA GLU A 227 15.39 5.58 9.04
C GLU A 227 14.25 6.30 8.31
N ILE A 228 13.16 5.59 8.02
CA ILE A 228 11.96 6.15 7.38
C ILE A 228 11.36 7.24 8.26
N GLY A 229 11.23 7.01 9.57
CA GLY A 229 10.73 8.01 10.50
C GLY A 229 11.59 9.26 10.53
N GLN A 230 12.92 9.13 10.47
CA GLN A 230 13.82 10.28 10.45
C GLN A 230 13.72 11.07 9.12
N LEU A 231 13.51 10.40 7.98
CA LEU A 231 13.24 11.09 6.71
C LEU A 231 12.00 11.99 6.82
N ILE A 232 10.94 11.47 7.42
CA ILE A 232 9.68 12.21 7.64
C ILE A 232 9.91 13.43 8.55
N LEU A 233 10.58 13.23 9.69
CA LEU A 233 10.87 14.30 10.63
C LEU A 233 11.75 15.39 10.01
N ASN A 234 12.80 15.01 9.29
CA ASN A 234 13.70 15.96 8.65
C ASN A 234 13.00 16.82 7.59
N LYS A 235 11.93 16.30 6.99
CA LYS A 235 11.24 16.98 5.91
C LYS A 235 10.13 17.90 6.43
N TRP A 236 9.40 17.48 7.47
CA TRP A 236 8.13 18.13 7.83
C TRP A 236 7.95 18.46 9.33
N ALA A 237 8.92 18.16 10.20
CA ALA A 237 8.87 18.50 11.63
C ALA A 237 9.65 19.75 12.01
#